data_96b915541317f8361500a398b9145fe7
#
_entry.id   96b915541317f8361500a398b9145fe7
#
_cell.length_a   1.000
_cell.length_b   1.000
_cell.length_c   1.000
_cell.angle_alpha   90.00
_cell.angle_beta   90.00
_cell.angle_gamma   90.00
#
_symmetry.space_group_name_H-M   'P 1'
#
loop_
_entity.id
_entity.type
_entity.pdbx_description
1 polymer ?
#
loop_
_entity_poly.entity_id
_entity_poly.type
_entity_poly.pdbx_seq_one_letter_code
_entity_poly.pdbx_strand_id
1 'polypeptide(L)'
;MVASGAAAASSMGGAPGEEASFISALKSEVLTYTAMNGLLMLESSDEVGLVHVPVSLLPAMAVPRGLFEEVRALAEPFNVLVERFASDPVAIKETLAAAAKQDEFTRDLIRVYDAVLGGPRPSVARKNLAVNRSDYMMDQQSQRLLQVELNTISSSFGAQSTILAQMHRQILGKFDFLRQSHRGLWPGGSLLEESEDAASAQSRVPYQDTIGDIVDAFAAAAGEYRGSRGSALGPGGAVVLMVVQDDERNVMDQQILEQELWRRHGVRMERRTLAQVAEEATLGEADGILRLGDGREVAVSYLRAGYSPADYKGAEEWEARLMLEQSEAFKCPSIAYQLVGSKKIQQYLAEEGALERFMGKGEESASLRRCFASLWGLEDLGDPKTKEVIDHAKKNPHLYVLKPQREGGGNNLYDEELREALEGEGDLSAYILMQRIVSPMHKSYLLRKGECVNADTLSELGIYGVYLCDNGRWVNERSSRISYIK
;
A
#
# COMPACT_ATOMS: atom_id res chain seq x y z
N MET A 1 31.81 1.57 30.74
CA MET A 1 31.23 0.65 31.72
C MET A 1 29.83 0.34 31.23
N VAL A 2 29.68 -0.81 30.60
CA VAL A 2 28.42 -1.29 30.03
C VAL A 2 27.66 -1.97 31.15
N ALA A 3 26.53 -1.41 31.55
CA ALA A 3 25.65 -2.05 32.51
C ALA A 3 24.76 -3.04 31.76
N SER A 4 25.03 -4.34 31.95
CA SER A 4 24.19 -5.44 31.49
C SER A 4 22.89 -5.48 32.31
N GLY A 5 21.81 -4.97 31.74
CA GLY A 5 20.46 -5.22 32.22
C GLY A 5 19.94 -6.52 31.61
N ALA A 6 20.19 -7.64 32.29
CA ALA A 6 19.53 -8.90 31.98
C ALA A 6 18.05 -8.79 32.37
N ALA A 7 17.17 -8.52 31.43
CA ALA A 7 15.74 -8.69 31.61
C ALA A 7 15.46 -10.19 31.74
N ALA A 8 14.89 -10.57 32.88
CA ALA A 8 14.53 -11.93 33.20
C ALA A 8 13.57 -12.48 32.12
N ALA A 9 14.03 -13.48 31.37
CA ALA A 9 13.18 -14.31 30.56
C ALA A 9 12.21 -15.03 31.49
N SER A 10 10.93 -14.65 31.46
CA SER A 10 9.89 -15.45 32.12
C SER A 10 9.84 -16.79 31.40
N SER A 11 10.30 -17.83 32.09
CA SER A 11 10.27 -19.22 31.62
C SER A 11 8.82 -19.60 31.36
N MET A 12 8.53 -19.96 30.12
CA MET A 12 7.25 -20.59 29.75
C MET A 12 7.07 -21.88 30.51
N GLY A 13 5.90 -22.07 31.12
CA GLY A 13 5.60 -23.17 32.03
C GLY A 13 5.29 -24.53 31.38
N GLY A 14 5.77 -24.81 30.17
CA GLY A 14 5.67 -26.13 29.50
C GLY A 14 7.05 -26.77 29.35
N ALA A 15 7.11 -28.12 29.31
CA ALA A 15 8.35 -28.80 29.02
C ALA A 15 8.85 -28.46 27.61
N PRO A 16 10.19 -28.28 27.39
CA PRO A 16 10.72 -27.88 26.07
C PRO A 16 10.27 -28.74 24.89
N GLY A 17 9.89 -29.97 25.12
CA GLY A 17 9.36 -30.88 24.09
C GLY A 17 7.91 -30.58 23.67
N GLU A 18 7.08 -30.04 24.55
CA GLU A 18 5.67 -29.72 24.25
C GLU A 18 5.57 -28.49 23.35
N GLU A 19 6.39 -27.46 23.60
CA GLU A 19 6.46 -26.26 22.76
C GLU A 19 6.92 -26.61 21.34
N ALA A 20 7.99 -27.39 21.19
CA ALA A 20 8.50 -27.82 19.90
C ALA A 20 7.48 -28.64 19.10
N SER A 21 6.76 -29.53 19.77
CA SER A 21 5.67 -30.32 19.16
C SER A 21 4.53 -29.43 18.69
N PHE A 22 4.14 -28.44 19.49
CA PHE A 22 3.09 -27.50 19.16
C PHE A 22 3.47 -26.61 17.97
N ILE A 23 4.68 -26.01 17.96
CA ILE A 23 5.17 -25.19 16.84
C ILE A 23 5.24 -26.04 15.56
N SER A 24 5.63 -27.30 15.65
CA SER A 24 5.65 -28.21 14.49
C SER A 24 4.23 -28.47 13.93
N ALA A 25 3.25 -28.69 14.78
CA ALA A 25 1.86 -28.87 14.37
C ALA A 25 1.29 -27.58 13.74
N LEU A 26 1.56 -26.44 14.35
CA LEU A 26 1.13 -25.14 13.85
C LEU A 26 1.77 -24.81 12.49
N LYS A 27 3.08 -25.07 12.34
CA LYS A 27 3.81 -24.94 11.08
C LYS A 27 3.17 -25.79 9.98
N SER A 28 2.84 -27.05 10.27
CA SER A 28 2.20 -27.95 9.31
C SER A 28 0.83 -27.42 8.85
N GLU A 29 0.02 -26.91 9.78
CA GLU A 29 -1.27 -26.31 9.46
C GLU A 29 -1.13 -25.07 8.58
N VAL A 30 -0.20 -24.17 8.94
CA VAL A 30 0.06 -22.94 8.17
C VAL A 30 0.54 -23.27 6.76
N LEU A 31 1.49 -24.21 6.59
CA LEU A 31 1.96 -24.65 5.28
C LEU A 31 0.82 -25.21 4.41
N THR A 32 -0.03 -26.03 5.01
CA THR A 32 -1.19 -26.58 4.30
C THR A 32 -2.16 -25.47 3.90
N TYR A 33 -2.49 -24.58 4.83
CA TYR A 33 -3.44 -23.50 4.58
C TYR A 33 -2.93 -22.54 3.49
N THR A 34 -1.66 -22.13 3.57
CA THR A 34 -1.05 -21.21 2.60
C THR A 34 -1.05 -21.79 1.19
N ALA A 35 -0.72 -23.10 1.07
CA ALA A 35 -0.73 -23.79 -0.22
C ALA A 35 -2.15 -23.90 -0.81
N MET A 36 -3.14 -24.27 0.01
CA MET A 36 -4.54 -24.43 -0.43
C MET A 36 -5.21 -23.11 -0.83
N ASN A 37 -4.79 -21.99 -0.27
CA ASN A 37 -5.46 -20.71 -0.43
C ASN A 37 -4.64 -19.67 -1.23
N GLY A 38 -3.51 -20.06 -1.82
CA GLY A 38 -2.74 -19.19 -2.71
C GLY A 38 -1.88 -18.12 -1.98
N LEU A 39 -1.54 -18.32 -0.70
CA LEU A 39 -0.50 -17.51 -0.04
C LEU A 39 0.89 -17.95 -0.51
N LEU A 40 1.11 -17.80 -1.81
CA LEU A 40 2.29 -18.23 -2.53
C LEU A 40 2.88 -17.07 -3.33
N MET A 41 4.14 -17.21 -3.73
CA MET A 41 4.85 -16.31 -4.64
C MET A 41 5.82 -17.12 -5.50
N LEU A 42 6.30 -16.56 -6.60
CA LEU A 42 7.38 -17.18 -7.37
C LEU A 42 8.68 -17.19 -6.54
N GLU A 43 9.47 -18.24 -6.65
CA GLU A 43 10.78 -18.33 -5.99
C GLU A 43 11.76 -17.31 -6.57
N SER A 44 11.77 -17.18 -7.89
CA SER A 44 12.43 -16.11 -8.63
C SER A 44 11.55 -15.67 -9.80
N SER A 45 11.89 -14.59 -10.49
CA SER A 45 11.19 -14.13 -11.70
C SER A 45 11.33 -15.10 -12.88
N ASP A 46 12.42 -15.86 -12.91
CA ASP A 46 12.79 -16.75 -14.01
C ASP A 46 12.38 -18.22 -13.79
N GLU A 47 11.87 -18.56 -12.61
CA GLU A 47 11.51 -19.92 -12.24
C GLU A 47 10.00 -20.10 -12.06
N VAL A 48 9.49 -21.24 -12.52
CA VAL A 48 8.07 -21.63 -12.36
C VAL A 48 7.76 -22.14 -10.95
N GLY A 49 8.77 -22.20 -10.07
CA GLY A 49 8.63 -22.69 -8.70
C GLY A 49 7.79 -21.73 -7.83
N LEU A 50 6.83 -22.30 -7.11
CA LEU A 50 6.03 -21.56 -6.11
C LEU A 50 6.56 -21.84 -4.71
N VAL A 51 6.78 -20.78 -3.95
CA VAL A 51 7.14 -20.83 -2.53
C VAL A 51 6.09 -20.11 -1.69
N HIS A 52 6.02 -20.45 -0.41
CA HIS A 52 5.13 -19.75 0.52
C HIS A 52 5.57 -18.30 0.70
N VAL A 53 4.60 -17.40 0.71
CA VAL A 53 4.82 -16.02 1.20
C VAL A 53 5.34 -16.12 2.65
N PRO A 54 6.36 -15.35 3.03
CA PRO A 54 6.75 -15.27 4.43
C PRO A 54 5.59 -14.79 5.29
N VAL A 55 5.21 -15.57 6.30
CA VAL A 55 4.08 -15.27 7.19
C VAL A 55 4.43 -15.55 8.65
N SER A 56 3.79 -14.86 9.56
CA SER A 56 3.80 -15.25 10.97
C SER A 56 2.84 -16.40 11.21
N LEU A 57 3.23 -17.36 12.06
CA LEU A 57 2.36 -18.49 12.42
C LEU A 57 1.11 -18.01 13.17
N LEU A 58 1.24 -16.93 13.95
CA LEU A 58 0.18 -16.28 14.72
C LEU A 58 0.23 -14.77 14.43
N PRO A 59 -0.86 -14.01 14.66
CA PRO A 59 -0.81 -12.56 14.55
C PRO A 59 0.34 -11.98 15.38
N ALA A 60 1.17 -11.16 14.75
CA ALA A 60 2.45 -10.74 15.32
C ALA A 60 2.31 -9.61 16.36
N MET A 61 1.26 -8.77 16.27
CA MET A 61 1.09 -7.62 17.14
C MET A 61 -0.35 -7.46 17.61
N ALA A 62 -0.50 -7.09 18.90
CA ALA A 62 -1.75 -6.60 19.42
C ALA A 62 -1.86 -5.08 19.19
N VAL A 63 -2.94 -4.65 18.56
CA VAL A 63 -3.29 -3.24 18.39
C VAL A 63 -4.51 -2.96 19.27
N PRO A 64 -4.48 -1.92 20.15
CA PRO A 64 -5.66 -1.51 20.89
C PRO A 64 -6.84 -1.23 19.94
N ARG A 65 -8.00 -1.83 20.23
CA ARG A 65 -9.18 -1.76 19.34
C ARG A 65 -9.54 -0.31 18.98
N GLY A 66 -9.49 0.61 19.94
CA GLY A 66 -9.80 2.01 19.72
C GLY A 66 -8.88 2.68 18.68
N LEU A 67 -7.56 2.40 18.75
CA LEU A 67 -6.59 2.93 17.76
C LEU A 67 -6.79 2.30 16.40
N PHE A 68 -7.08 1.00 16.34
CA PHE A 68 -7.41 0.32 15.09
C PHE A 68 -8.65 0.94 14.43
N GLU A 69 -9.74 1.14 15.18
CA GLU A 69 -10.96 1.75 14.65
C GLU A 69 -10.74 3.22 14.25
N GLU A 70 -9.90 3.96 14.98
CA GLU A 70 -9.52 5.34 14.64
C GLU A 70 -8.88 5.39 13.25
N VAL A 71 -7.80 4.64 13.01
CA VAL A 71 -7.10 4.68 11.69
C VAL A 71 -7.93 4.03 10.58
N ARG A 72 -8.76 3.06 10.90
CA ARG A 72 -9.71 2.48 9.96
C ARG A 72 -10.72 3.51 9.45
N ALA A 73 -11.20 4.38 10.33
CA ALA A 73 -12.12 5.45 9.96
C ALA A 73 -11.47 6.53 9.10
N LEU A 74 -10.13 6.62 9.04
CA LEU A 74 -9.42 7.58 8.19
C LEU A 74 -9.37 7.21 6.71
N ALA A 75 -9.77 5.99 6.32
CA ALA A 75 -9.74 5.59 4.90
C ALA A 75 -10.56 6.53 4.02
N GLU A 76 -11.79 6.86 4.42
CA GLU A 76 -12.67 7.79 3.68
C GLU A 76 -12.11 9.22 3.65
N PRO A 77 -11.71 9.86 4.76
CA PRO A 77 -11.02 11.16 4.72
C PRO A 77 -9.78 11.19 3.84
N PHE A 78 -8.96 10.12 3.81
CA PHE A 78 -7.83 10.04 2.88
C PHE A 78 -8.26 9.94 1.42
N ASN A 79 -9.32 9.20 1.11
CA ASN A 79 -9.87 9.14 -0.24
C ASN A 79 -10.33 10.53 -0.71
N VAL A 80 -11.05 11.26 0.13
CA VAL A 80 -11.49 12.64 -0.14
C VAL A 80 -10.30 13.58 -0.32
N LEU A 81 -9.28 13.46 0.52
CA LEU A 81 -8.05 14.26 0.42
C LEU A 81 -7.34 14.04 -0.91
N VAL A 82 -7.15 12.77 -1.31
CA VAL A 82 -6.51 12.41 -2.59
C VAL A 82 -7.28 13.00 -3.77
N GLU A 83 -8.61 12.84 -3.81
CA GLU A 83 -9.45 13.40 -4.90
C GLU A 83 -9.36 14.93 -4.96
N ARG A 84 -9.45 15.60 -3.81
CA ARG A 84 -9.39 17.08 -3.77
C ARG A 84 -8.03 17.61 -4.15
N PHE A 85 -6.95 16.98 -3.70
CA PHE A 85 -5.60 17.39 -4.08
C PHE A 85 -5.34 17.13 -5.56
N ALA A 86 -5.72 15.96 -6.08
CA ALA A 86 -5.57 15.58 -7.48
C ALA A 86 -6.39 16.49 -8.42
N SER A 87 -7.44 17.11 -7.91
CA SER A 87 -8.27 18.08 -8.64
C SER A 87 -7.68 19.50 -8.68
N ASP A 88 -6.52 19.74 -8.03
CA ASP A 88 -5.79 21.03 -8.05
C ASP A 88 -4.44 20.90 -8.78
N PRO A 89 -4.40 21.08 -10.12
CA PRO A 89 -3.15 20.98 -10.90
C PRO A 89 -2.07 21.98 -10.48
N VAL A 90 -2.48 23.13 -9.94
CA VAL A 90 -1.52 24.16 -9.47
C VAL A 90 -0.82 23.64 -8.22
N ALA A 91 -1.59 23.15 -7.26
CA ALA A 91 -1.02 22.59 -6.02
C ALA A 91 -0.05 21.42 -6.30
N ILE A 92 -0.42 20.48 -7.20
CA ILE A 92 0.47 19.38 -7.59
C ILE A 92 1.81 19.92 -8.11
N LYS A 93 1.76 20.84 -9.10
CA LYS A 93 2.97 21.33 -9.76
C LYS A 93 3.83 22.19 -8.85
N GLU A 94 3.23 23.06 -8.06
CA GLU A 94 3.97 23.91 -7.10
C GLU A 94 4.67 23.05 -6.05
N THR A 95 3.96 22.08 -5.47
CA THR A 95 4.53 21.20 -4.43
C THR A 95 5.66 20.32 -4.96
N LEU A 96 5.55 19.82 -6.19
CA LEU A 96 6.55 18.93 -6.79
C LEU A 96 7.66 19.64 -7.54
N ALA A 97 7.62 20.98 -7.68
CA ALA A 97 8.54 21.74 -8.51
C ALA A 97 10.03 21.54 -8.12
N ALA A 98 10.33 21.49 -6.82
CA ALA A 98 11.69 21.27 -6.34
C ALA A 98 12.15 19.83 -6.61
N ALA A 99 11.30 18.85 -6.28
CA ALA A 99 11.58 17.44 -6.52
C ALA A 99 11.80 17.14 -8.02
N ALA A 100 10.97 17.69 -8.90
CA ALA A 100 11.09 17.48 -10.35
C ALA A 100 12.37 18.07 -10.98
N LYS A 101 13.03 19.02 -10.32
CA LYS A 101 14.33 19.52 -10.80
C LYS A 101 15.44 18.48 -10.62
N GLN A 102 15.39 17.72 -9.56
CA GLN A 102 16.42 16.75 -9.17
C GLN A 102 16.08 15.32 -9.57
N ASP A 103 14.79 14.97 -9.55
CA ASP A 103 14.32 13.64 -9.87
C ASP A 103 13.70 13.57 -11.26
N GLU A 104 14.38 12.86 -12.16
CA GLU A 104 13.94 12.71 -13.55
C GLU A 104 12.60 11.99 -13.65
N PHE A 105 12.40 10.97 -12.84
CA PHE A 105 11.16 10.20 -12.84
C PHE A 105 9.95 11.06 -12.45
N THR A 106 10.06 11.86 -11.40
CA THR A 106 9.01 12.83 -11.03
C THR A 106 8.75 13.84 -12.15
N ARG A 107 9.80 14.32 -12.82
CA ARG A 107 9.68 15.23 -13.95
C ARG A 107 8.93 14.61 -15.12
N ASP A 108 9.21 13.35 -15.44
CA ASP A 108 8.56 12.66 -16.55
C ASP A 108 7.10 12.31 -16.24
N LEU A 109 6.77 11.95 -14.99
CA LEU A 109 5.38 11.83 -14.56
C LEU A 109 4.60 13.16 -14.72
N ILE A 110 5.22 14.31 -14.38
CA ILE A 110 4.61 15.63 -14.57
C ILE A 110 4.42 15.93 -16.07
N ARG A 111 5.35 15.52 -16.94
CA ARG A 111 5.19 15.67 -18.41
C ARG A 111 3.97 14.90 -18.92
N VAL A 112 3.78 13.66 -18.48
CA VAL A 112 2.58 12.87 -18.81
C VAL A 112 1.33 13.60 -18.31
N TYR A 113 1.35 14.07 -17.07
CA TYR A 113 0.22 14.82 -16.48
C TYR A 113 -0.13 16.07 -17.29
N ASP A 114 0.87 16.89 -17.66
CA ASP A 114 0.68 18.09 -18.48
C ASP A 114 0.13 17.75 -19.88
N ALA A 115 0.62 16.66 -20.49
CA ALA A 115 0.15 16.21 -21.78
C ALA A 115 -1.33 15.75 -21.76
N VAL A 116 -1.78 15.19 -20.66
CA VAL A 116 -3.20 14.80 -20.46
C VAL A 116 -4.07 16.05 -20.28
N LEU A 117 -3.66 16.98 -19.42
CA LEU A 117 -4.42 18.23 -19.17
C LEU A 117 -4.50 19.15 -20.40
N GLY A 118 -3.44 19.21 -21.19
CA GLY A 118 -3.36 19.98 -22.43
C GLY A 118 -3.88 19.24 -23.67
N GLY A 119 -4.28 17.99 -23.52
CA GLY A 119 -4.73 17.13 -24.60
C GLY A 119 -6.14 17.43 -25.09
N PRO A 120 -6.60 16.70 -26.14
CA PRO A 120 -7.90 16.94 -26.77
C PRO A 120 -9.09 16.55 -25.86
N ARG A 121 -8.88 15.76 -24.84
CA ARG A 121 -9.90 15.26 -23.90
C ARG A 121 -9.47 15.38 -22.44
N PRO A 122 -9.27 16.59 -21.91
CA PRO A 122 -8.79 16.75 -20.52
C PRO A 122 -9.73 16.17 -19.46
N SER A 123 -11.01 15.96 -19.78
CA SER A 123 -11.99 15.33 -18.87
C SER A 123 -11.65 13.89 -18.51
N VAL A 124 -10.90 13.16 -19.36
CA VAL A 124 -10.50 11.77 -19.06
C VAL A 124 -9.54 11.68 -17.84
N ALA A 125 -8.85 12.77 -17.51
CA ALA A 125 -8.03 12.86 -16.30
C ALA A 125 -8.83 12.71 -15.00
N ARG A 126 -10.16 12.84 -15.06
CA ARG A 126 -11.07 12.77 -13.91
C ARG A 126 -11.89 11.49 -13.83
N LYS A 127 -11.55 10.48 -14.63
CA LYS A 127 -12.10 9.12 -14.54
C LYS A 127 -11.17 8.28 -13.64
N ASN A 128 -11.42 8.31 -12.36
CA ASN A 128 -10.52 7.77 -11.35
C ASN A 128 -11.14 6.57 -10.63
N LEU A 129 -10.39 5.50 -10.56
CA LEU A 129 -10.59 4.42 -9.62
C LEU A 129 -9.38 4.37 -8.70
N ALA A 130 -9.59 4.36 -7.40
CA ALA A 130 -8.52 4.28 -6.43
C ALA A 130 -8.53 2.96 -5.67
N VAL A 131 -7.33 2.43 -5.47
CA VAL A 131 -7.01 1.39 -4.48
C VAL A 131 -5.85 1.94 -3.68
N ASN A 132 -6.15 2.81 -2.74
CA ASN A 132 -5.16 3.44 -1.88
C ASN A 132 -4.86 2.55 -0.67
N ARG A 133 -3.64 2.63 -0.11
CA ARG A 133 -3.28 1.99 1.16
C ARG A 133 -2.50 2.97 2.03
N SER A 134 -3.06 3.28 3.18
CA SER A 134 -2.37 4.05 4.21
C SER A 134 -1.73 3.10 5.22
N ASP A 135 -0.42 3.20 5.38
CA ASP A 135 0.39 2.31 6.21
C ASP A 135 0.74 2.99 7.54
N TYR A 136 0.59 2.26 8.64
CA TYR A 136 0.76 2.76 10.01
C TYR A 136 1.66 1.87 10.83
N MET A 137 2.42 2.48 11.74
CA MET A 137 3.15 1.78 12.79
C MET A 137 2.79 2.34 14.16
N MET A 138 2.79 1.46 15.17
CA MET A 138 2.63 1.87 16.56
C MET A 138 3.88 2.64 17.01
N ASP A 139 3.71 3.83 17.50
CA ASP A 139 4.79 4.61 18.09
C ASP A 139 4.83 4.44 19.61
N GLN A 140 5.99 4.04 20.14
CA GLN A 140 6.16 3.81 21.58
C GLN A 140 6.07 5.09 22.41
N GLN A 141 6.46 6.23 21.83
CA GLN A 141 6.49 7.48 22.58
C GLN A 141 5.08 8.08 22.72
N SER A 142 4.36 8.20 21.62
CA SER A 142 3.03 8.79 21.61
C SER A 142 1.91 7.79 21.95
N GLN A 143 2.20 6.50 21.95
CA GLN A 143 1.22 5.40 22.10
C GLN A 143 0.08 5.49 21.07
N ARG A 144 0.39 5.94 19.85
CA ARG A 144 -0.52 6.11 18.73
C ARG A 144 -0.07 5.33 17.52
N LEU A 145 -0.99 5.07 16.61
CA LEU A 145 -0.66 4.63 15.25
C LEU A 145 -0.32 5.87 14.41
N LEU A 146 0.95 5.97 13.99
CA LEU A 146 1.42 7.03 13.11
C LEU A 146 1.57 6.51 11.69
N GLN A 147 1.22 7.36 10.73
CA GLN A 147 1.29 7.04 9.31
C GLN A 147 2.73 6.99 8.84
N VAL A 148 3.08 5.89 8.19
CA VAL A 148 4.38 5.68 7.52
C VAL A 148 4.37 6.30 6.14
N GLU A 149 3.30 6.01 5.36
CA GLU A 149 3.10 6.50 4.00
C GLU A 149 1.67 6.28 3.52
N LEU A 150 1.29 6.98 2.46
CA LEU A 150 0.05 6.78 1.73
C LEU A 150 0.39 6.32 0.30
N ASN A 151 0.09 5.06 0.00
CA ASN A 151 0.31 4.47 -1.32
C ASN A 151 -0.93 4.67 -2.18
N THR A 152 -0.80 5.34 -3.31
CA THR A 152 -1.90 5.59 -4.26
C THR A 152 -1.74 4.80 -5.55
N ILE A 153 -0.61 4.17 -5.77
CA ILE A 153 -0.34 3.31 -6.94
C ILE A 153 0.16 1.95 -6.48
N SER A 154 -0.16 0.90 -7.23
CA SER A 154 0.37 -0.47 -7.08
C SER A 154 0.23 -1.05 -5.68
N SER A 155 -0.77 -0.61 -4.92
CA SER A 155 -1.02 -1.09 -3.54
C SER A 155 -1.29 -2.59 -3.56
N SER A 156 -0.23 -3.38 -3.33
CA SER A 156 -0.24 -4.84 -3.35
C SER A 156 -0.65 -5.45 -2.02
N PHE A 157 -0.77 -6.79 -1.98
CA PHE A 157 -1.12 -7.60 -0.82
C PHE A 157 -2.58 -7.50 -0.34
N GLY A 158 -3.47 -6.85 -1.06
CA GLY A 158 -4.90 -6.80 -0.70
C GLY A 158 -5.54 -8.19 -0.66
N ALA A 159 -5.22 -9.04 -1.62
CA ALA A 159 -5.69 -10.42 -1.65
C ALA A 159 -5.01 -11.27 -0.57
N GLN A 160 -3.70 -11.21 -0.49
CA GLN A 160 -2.93 -12.04 0.43
C GLN A 160 -3.20 -11.69 1.89
N SER A 161 -3.39 -10.42 2.25
CA SER A 161 -3.74 -10.02 3.62
C SER A 161 -5.12 -10.52 4.05
N THR A 162 -6.09 -10.54 3.13
CA THR A 162 -7.41 -11.14 3.38
C THR A 162 -7.27 -12.62 3.74
N ILE A 163 -6.50 -13.37 2.95
CA ILE A 163 -6.29 -14.80 3.17
C ILE A 163 -5.48 -15.05 4.45
N LEU A 164 -4.47 -14.21 4.74
CA LEU A 164 -3.69 -14.29 5.99
C LEU A 164 -4.58 -14.09 7.23
N ALA A 165 -5.46 -13.10 7.19
CA ALA A 165 -6.41 -12.87 8.29
C ALA A 165 -7.34 -14.07 8.49
N GLN A 166 -7.84 -14.67 7.39
CA GLN A 166 -8.64 -15.90 7.46
C GLN A 166 -7.86 -17.07 8.08
N MET A 167 -6.59 -17.25 7.68
CA MET A 167 -5.70 -18.27 8.25
C MET A 167 -5.55 -18.10 9.76
N HIS A 168 -5.22 -16.89 10.22
CA HIS A 168 -5.07 -16.63 11.65
C HIS A 168 -6.37 -16.87 12.43
N ARG A 169 -7.52 -16.45 11.87
CA ARG A 169 -8.84 -16.74 12.46
C ARG A 169 -9.10 -18.24 12.57
N GLN A 170 -8.81 -19.02 11.52
CA GLN A 170 -8.98 -20.47 11.52
C GLN A 170 -8.08 -21.13 12.58
N ILE A 171 -6.81 -20.73 12.64
CA ILE A 171 -5.85 -21.25 13.62
C ILE A 171 -6.33 -20.99 15.04
N LEU A 172 -6.74 -19.77 15.35
CA LEU A 172 -7.26 -19.40 16.66
C LEU A 172 -8.53 -20.15 17.05
N GLY A 173 -9.38 -20.46 16.06
CA GLY A 173 -10.60 -21.24 16.31
C GLY A 173 -10.36 -22.74 16.45
N LYS A 174 -9.31 -23.27 15.79
CA LYS A 174 -9.04 -24.72 15.72
C LYS A 174 -8.20 -25.23 16.88
N PHE A 175 -7.26 -24.44 17.36
CA PHE A 175 -6.32 -24.89 18.38
C PHE A 175 -6.76 -24.45 19.78
N ASP A 176 -7.51 -25.32 20.47
CA ASP A 176 -7.91 -25.13 21.88
C ASP A 176 -6.74 -24.90 22.83
N PHE A 177 -5.60 -25.47 22.50
CA PHE A 177 -4.36 -25.33 23.23
C PHE A 177 -3.84 -23.88 23.27
N LEU A 178 -4.04 -23.09 22.23
CA LEU A 178 -3.73 -21.66 22.23
C LEU A 178 -4.55 -20.89 23.26
N ARG A 179 -5.71 -21.40 23.62
CA ARG A 179 -6.61 -20.82 24.62
C ARG A 179 -6.16 -21.08 26.04
N GLN A 180 -5.53 -22.23 26.32
CA GLN A 180 -5.29 -22.70 27.67
C GLN A 180 -3.86 -22.55 28.18
N SER A 181 -2.81 -22.64 27.36
CA SER A 181 -1.46 -22.81 27.84
C SER A 181 -0.38 -21.93 27.23
N HIS A 182 -0.64 -21.16 26.17
CA HIS A 182 0.41 -20.46 25.45
C HIS A 182 0.26 -18.93 25.41
N ARG A 183 -0.15 -18.36 26.54
CA ARG A 183 -0.17 -16.89 26.74
C ARG A 183 1.17 -16.21 26.44
N GLY A 184 2.30 -16.93 26.58
CA GLY A 184 3.63 -16.42 26.32
C GLY A 184 4.04 -16.43 24.84
N LEU A 185 3.36 -17.17 23.96
CA LEU A 185 3.63 -17.19 22.52
C LEU A 185 2.96 -16.04 21.77
N TRP A 186 2.04 -15.34 22.41
CA TRP A 186 1.32 -14.22 21.85
C TRP A 186 1.92 -12.90 22.29
N PRO A 187 2.23 -11.97 21.36
CA PRO A 187 2.68 -10.63 21.72
C PRO A 187 1.64 -9.93 22.59
N GLY A 188 2.03 -9.49 23.78
CA GLY A 188 1.14 -8.79 24.71
C GLY A 188 0.43 -9.64 25.76
N GLY A 189 0.68 -10.95 25.86
CA GLY A 189 0.39 -11.82 27.01
C GLY A 189 -1.07 -12.02 27.43
N SER A 190 -2.02 -11.19 26.96
CA SER A 190 -3.40 -11.13 27.46
C SER A 190 -4.48 -11.12 26.38
N LEU A 191 -4.18 -11.52 25.15
CA LEU A 191 -5.20 -11.49 24.09
C LEU A 191 -6.28 -12.57 24.25
N LEU A 192 -6.05 -13.57 25.12
CA LEU A 192 -7.02 -14.61 25.44
C LEU A 192 -7.31 -14.58 26.95
N GLU A 193 -8.47 -14.12 27.35
CA GLU A 193 -8.97 -14.31 28.71
C GLU A 193 -9.40 -15.75 28.92
N GLU A 194 -9.34 -16.23 30.18
CA GLU A 194 -9.56 -17.65 30.54
C GLU A 194 -10.94 -18.21 30.16
N SER A 195 -11.92 -17.33 29.89
CA SER A 195 -13.31 -17.67 29.63
C SER A 195 -13.75 -17.58 28.17
N GLU A 196 -12.82 -17.31 27.21
CA GLU A 196 -13.22 -17.08 25.82
C GLU A 196 -13.43 -18.38 25.04
N ASP A 197 -14.54 -18.45 24.33
CA ASP A 197 -14.82 -19.50 23.36
C ASP A 197 -14.07 -19.27 22.02
N ALA A 198 -14.13 -20.23 21.11
CA ALA A 198 -13.47 -20.16 19.81
C ALA A 198 -13.95 -18.96 18.96
N ALA A 199 -15.22 -18.59 19.05
CA ALA A 199 -15.78 -17.49 18.29
C ALA A 199 -15.24 -16.14 18.77
N SER A 200 -15.08 -15.97 20.09
CA SER A 200 -14.47 -14.79 20.70
C SER A 200 -13.00 -14.67 20.29
N ALA A 201 -12.21 -15.74 20.36
CA ALA A 201 -10.82 -15.75 19.91
C ALA A 201 -10.67 -15.37 18.44
N GLN A 202 -11.53 -15.91 17.57
CA GLN A 202 -11.56 -15.56 16.14
C GLN A 202 -11.88 -14.07 15.92
N SER A 203 -12.78 -13.49 16.70
CA SER A 203 -13.20 -12.08 16.55
C SER A 203 -12.09 -11.08 16.83
N ARG A 204 -11.00 -11.51 17.49
CA ARG A 204 -9.82 -10.64 17.76
C ARG A 204 -8.95 -10.40 16.55
N VAL A 205 -9.03 -11.25 15.52
CA VAL A 205 -8.41 -10.96 14.23
C VAL A 205 -9.47 -10.29 13.36
N PRO A 206 -9.32 -9.00 13.03
CA PRO A 206 -10.25 -8.33 12.13
C PRO A 206 -10.28 -9.05 10.79
N TYR A 207 -11.46 -9.24 10.26
CA TYR A 207 -11.64 -9.78 8.91
C TYR A 207 -12.44 -8.79 8.08
N GLN A 208 -11.93 -8.54 6.90
CA GLN A 208 -12.58 -7.74 5.88
C GLN A 208 -12.35 -8.43 4.53
N ASP A 209 -13.28 -8.32 3.63
CA ASP A 209 -13.14 -8.85 2.28
C ASP A 209 -12.53 -7.79 1.33
N THR A 210 -11.21 -7.49 1.50
CA THR A 210 -10.53 -6.53 0.58
C THR A 210 -10.54 -7.03 -0.84
N ILE A 211 -10.45 -8.34 -1.04
CA ILE A 211 -10.59 -8.92 -2.37
C ILE A 211 -11.92 -8.47 -2.96
N GLY A 212 -13.01 -8.65 -2.21
CA GLY A 212 -14.35 -8.25 -2.63
C GLY A 212 -14.45 -6.74 -2.92
N ASP A 213 -13.97 -5.91 -2.01
CA ASP A 213 -14.03 -4.46 -2.17
C ASP A 213 -13.29 -3.99 -3.43
N ILE A 214 -12.11 -4.54 -3.72
CA ILE A 214 -11.32 -4.20 -4.92
C ILE A 214 -12.02 -4.69 -6.20
N VAL A 215 -12.46 -5.95 -6.25
CA VAL A 215 -13.08 -6.49 -7.47
C VAL A 215 -14.47 -5.93 -7.71
N ASP A 216 -15.24 -5.60 -6.66
CA ASP A 216 -16.53 -4.89 -6.77
C ASP A 216 -16.33 -3.49 -7.39
N ALA A 217 -15.24 -2.79 -7.01
CA ALA A 217 -14.92 -1.49 -7.58
C ALA A 217 -14.51 -1.58 -9.05
N PHE A 218 -13.72 -2.60 -9.44
CA PHE A 218 -13.41 -2.87 -10.84
C PHE A 218 -14.67 -3.18 -11.64
N ALA A 219 -15.57 -3.99 -11.09
CA ALA A 219 -16.84 -4.32 -11.75
C ALA A 219 -17.73 -3.11 -11.90
N ALA A 220 -17.81 -2.23 -10.89
CA ALA A 220 -18.56 -0.98 -10.94
C ALA A 220 -18.00 -0.05 -12.02
N ALA A 221 -16.68 0.14 -12.09
CA ALA A 221 -16.04 0.96 -13.12
C ALA A 221 -16.26 0.40 -14.53
N ALA A 222 -16.15 -0.92 -14.70
CA ALA A 222 -16.47 -1.57 -15.97
C ALA A 222 -17.95 -1.44 -16.33
N GLY A 223 -18.85 -1.43 -15.34
CA GLY A 223 -20.28 -1.18 -15.51
C GLY A 223 -20.57 0.24 -16.00
N GLU A 224 -19.98 1.26 -15.37
CA GLU A 224 -20.08 2.67 -15.79
C GLU A 224 -19.55 2.86 -17.22
N TYR A 225 -18.40 2.26 -17.53
CA TYR A 225 -17.83 2.30 -18.87
C TYR A 225 -18.79 1.68 -19.91
N ARG A 226 -19.30 0.46 -19.64
CA ARG A 226 -20.25 -0.21 -20.55
C ARG A 226 -21.54 0.60 -20.71
N GLY A 227 -22.04 1.21 -19.63
CA GLY A 227 -23.20 2.09 -19.66
C GLY A 227 -23.00 3.30 -20.58
N SER A 228 -21.83 3.93 -20.52
CA SER A 228 -21.47 5.05 -21.40
C SER A 228 -21.32 4.65 -22.87
N ARG A 229 -20.89 3.40 -23.14
CA ARG A 229 -20.74 2.89 -24.51
C ARG A 229 -22.05 2.40 -25.12
N GLY A 230 -22.95 1.86 -24.32
CA GLY A 230 -24.23 1.34 -24.80
C GLY A 230 -24.07 0.33 -25.95
N SER A 231 -24.80 0.54 -27.05
CA SER A 231 -24.74 -0.30 -28.25
C SER A 231 -23.44 -0.12 -29.09
N ALA A 232 -22.63 0.89 -28.80
CA ALA A 232 -21.36 1.14 -29.48
C ALA A 232 -20.22 0.27 -28.94
N LEU A 233 -20.45 -0.50 -27.87
CA LEU A 233 -19.45 -1.43 -27.36
C LEU A 233 -19.12 -2.50 -28.41
N GLY A 234 -17.84 -2.67 -28.73
CA GLY A 234 -17.35 -3.65 -29.70
C GLY A 234 -17.69 -5.09 -29.32
N PRO A 235 -17.68 -6.03 -30.28
CA PRO A 235 -18.11 -7.42 -30.09
C PRO A 235 -17.27 -8.20 -29.07
N GLY A 236 -16.03 -7.76 -28.82
CA GLY A 236 -15.14 -8.34 -27.80
C GLY A 236 -15.48 -7.97 -26.35
N GLY A 237 -16.40 -7.00 -26.16
CA GLY A 237 -16.73 -6.46 -24.85
C GLY A 237 -15.63 -5.58 -24.28
N ALA A 238 -15.74 -5.28 -22.97
CA ALA A 238 -14.78 -4.45 -22.25
C ALA A 238 -14.09 -5.28 -21.14
N VAL A 239 -12.78 -5.02 -20.94
CA VAL A 239 -11.93 -5.72 -19.98
C VAL A 239 -11.30 -4.75 -18.99
N VAL A 240 -10.84 -5.28 -17.87
CA VAL A 240 -9.87 -4.62 -16.99
C VAL A 240 -8.48 -4.98 -17.47
N LEU A 241 -7.67 -4.00 -17.81
CA LEU A 241 -6.26 -4.18 -18.14
C LEU A 241 -5.41 -3.96 -16.89
N MET A 242 -4.75 -5.00 -16.39
CA MET A 242 -3.76 -4.89 -15.33
C MET A 242 -2.38 -4.71 -15.96
N VAL A 243 -1.75 -3.57 -15.72
CA VAL A 243 -0.37 -3.31 -16.14
C VAL A 243 0.57 -3.89 -15.09
N VAL A 244 1.45 -4.80 -15.51
CA VAL A 244 2.32 -5.59 -14.63
C VAL A 244 3.80 -5.40 -14.96
N GLN A 245 4.68 -5.78 -14.02
CA GLN A 245 6.12 -5.87 -14.25
C GLN A 245 6.48 -7.20 -14.90
N ASP A 246 7.57 -7.23 -15.66
CA ASP A 246 8.09 -8.47 -16.27
C ASP A 246 8.57 -9.48 -15.23
N ASP A 247 9.14 -8.98 -14.14
CA ASP A 247 9.81 -9.74 -13.09
C ASP A 247 9.01 -9.83 -11.78
N GLU A 248 7.69 -9.67 -11.86
CA GLU A 248 6.81 -9.73 -10.68
C GLU A 248 6.80 -11.13 -10.05
N ARG A 249 7.25 -11.20 -8.81
CA ARG A 249 7.22 -12.43 -8.02
C ARG A 249 5.90 -12.63 -7.29
N ASN A 250 5.19 -11.55 -6.96
CA ASN A 250 3.91 -11.59 -6.24
C ASN A 250 2.73 -11.77 -7.18
N VAL A 251 2.90 -12.64 -8.17
CA VAL A 251 1.90 -12.89 -9.23
C VAL A 251 0.59 -13.46 -8.69
N MET A 252 0.64 -14.18 -7.56
CA MET A 252 -0.55 -14.79 -6.97
C MET A 252 -1.54 -13.74 -6.42
N ASP A 253 -1.05 -12.64 -5.84
CA ASP A 253 -1.91 -11.53 -5.41
C ASP A 253 -2.69 -10.93 -6.59
N GLN A 254 -2.05 -10.84 -7.76
CA GLN A 254 -2.68 -10.37 -8.99
C GLN A 254 -3.69 -11.39 -9.54
N GLN A 255 -3.32 -12.67 -9.60
CA GLN A 255 -4.19 -13.72 -10.14
C GLN A 255 -5.42 -13.98 -9.28
N ILE A 256 -5.32 -13.84 -7.97
CA ILE A 256 -6.49 -13.95 -7.08
C ILE A 256 -7.51 -12.86 -7.42
N LEU A 257 -7.08 -11.62 -7.64
CA LEU A 257 -7.97 -10.53 -8.05
C LEU A 257 -8.61 -10.81 -9.42
N GLU A 258 -7.83 -11.30 -10.39
CA GLU A 258 -8.32 -11.68 -11.72
C GLU A 258 -9.41 -12.76 -11.64
N GLN A 259 -9.13 -13.84 -10.87
CA GLN A 259 -10.06 -14.96 -10.72
C GLN A 259 -11.34 -14.56 -9.96
N GLU A 260 -11.21 -13.75 -8.89
CA GLU A 260 -12.35 -13.30 -8.11
C GLU A 260 -13.22 -12.30 -8.88
N LEU A 261 -12.62 -11.43 -9.70
CA LEU A 261 -13.34 -10.53 -10.59
C LEU A 261 -14.19 -11.31 -11.60
N TRP A 262 -13.59 -12.34 -12.19
CA TRP A 262 -14.33 -13.24 -13.08
C TRP A 262 -15.42 -14.03 -12.37
N ARG A 263 -15.09 -14.64 -11.24
CA ARG A 263 -16.00 -15.49 -10.49
C ARG A 263 -17.23 -14.74 -9.95
N ARG A 264 -17.03 -13.52 -9.43
CA ARG A 264 -18.11 -12.72 -8.82
C ARG A 264 -18.93 -11.93 -9.83
N HIS A 265 -18.28 -11.43 -10.88
CA HIS A 265 -18.85 -10.43 -11.77
C HIS A 265 -18.85 -10.79 -13.26
N GLY A 266 -18.17 -11.86 -13.66
CA GLY A 266 -18.01 -12.23 -15.07
C GLY A 266 -17.23 -11.17 -15.88
N VAL A 267 -16.43 -10.33 -15.23
CA VAL A 267 -15.59 -9.32 -15.88
C VAL A 267 -14.20 -9.90 -16.09
N ARG A 268 -13.69 -9.84 -17.32
CA ARG A 268 -12.34 -10.31 -17.65
C ARG A 268 -11.28 -9.31 -17.22
N MET A 269 -10.15 -9.81 -16.74
CA MET A 269 -8.94 -9.05 -16.51
C MET A 269 -7.83 -9.63 -17.41
N GLU A 270 -7.07 -8.74 -18.04
CA GLU A 270 -5.93 -9.09 -18.89
C GLU A 270 -4.69 -8.45 -18.32
N ARG A 271 -3.58 -9.17 -18.29
CA ARG A 271 -2.29 -8.65 -17.80
C ARG A 271 -1.36 -8.37 -18.95
N ARG A 272 -0.77 -7.16 -18.99
CA ARG A 272 0.24 -6.72 -19.96
C ARG A 272 1.30 -5.87 -19.27
N THR A 273 2.52 -5.94 -19.75
CA THR A 273 3.54 -4.96 -19.42
C THR A 273 3.32 -3.66 -20.18
N LEU A 274 3.97 -2.55 -19.78
CA LEU A 274 3.91 -1.31 -20.56
C LEU A 274 4.43 -1.48 -21.97
N ALA A 275 5.50 -2.26 -22.17
CA ALA A 275 6.03 -2.57 -23.49
C ALA A 275 5.00 -3.32 -24.37
N GLN A 276 4.30 -4.32 -23.81
CA GLN A 276 3.24 -5.02 -24.53
C GLN A 276 2.05 -4.11 -24.85
N VAL A 277 1.71 -3.17 -23.95
CA VAL A 277 0.69 -2.17 -24.24
C VAL A 277 1.11 -1.28 -25.41
N ALA A 278 2.37 -0.83 -25.44
CA ALA A 278 2.90 -0.04 -26.57
C ALA A 278 2.82 -0.79 -27.91
N GLU A 279 3.14 -2.08 -27.88
CA GLU A 279 3.19 -2.92 -29.10
C GLU A 279 1.79 -3.23 -29.66
N GLU A 280 0.82 -3.59 -28.81
CA GLU A 280 -0.44 -4.18 -29.26
C GLU A 280 -1.67 -3.29 -29.09
N ALA A 281 -1.63 -2.27 -28.21
CA ALA A 281 -2.81 -1.45 -27.95
C ALA A 281 -2.91 -0.27 -28.92
N THR A 282 -4.14 0.16 -29.18
CA THR A 282 -4.42 1.33 -30.01
C THR A 282 -5.41 2.26 -29.33
N LEU A 283 -5.13 3.57 -29.40
CA LEU A 283 -6.03 4.61 -28.91
C LEU A 283 -6.77 5.25 -30.10
N GLY A 284 -8.10 5.19 -30.11
CA GLY A 284 -8.90 5.83 -31.14
C GLY A 284 -8.80 7.36 -31.07
N GLU A 285 -8.35 8.01 -32.14
CA GLU A 285 -8.16 9.46 -32.19
C GLU A 285 -9.47 10.22 -31.96
N ALA A 286 -10.56 9.75 -32.57
CA ALA A 286 -11.85 10.43 -32.49
C ALA A 286 -12.61 10.12 -31.20
N ASP A 287 -12.56 8.86 -30.73
CA ASP A 287 -13.40 8.38 -29.63
C ASP A 287 -12.66 8.20 -28.29
N GLY A 288 -11.32 8.20 -28.32
CA GLY A 288 -10.51 7.98 -27.11
C GLY A 288 -10.57 6.57 -26.54
N ILE A 289 -11.09 5.62 -27.31
CA ILE A 289 -11.23 4.25 -26.85
C ILE A 289 -9.91 3.51 -26.99
N LEU A 290 -9.44 2.97 -25.88
CA LEU A 290 -8.28 2.08 -25.87
C LEU A 290 -8.71 0.67 -26.23
N ARG A 291 -8.08 0.08 -27.24
CA ARG A 291 -8.34 -1.28 -27.70
C ARG A 291 -7.07 -2.10 -27.67
N LEU A 292 -7.17 -3.33 -27.16
CA LEU A 292 -6.11 -4.33 -27.26
C LEU A 292 -6.01 -4.91 -28.67
N GLY A 293 -4.92 -5.63 -28.97
CA GLY A 293 -4.67 -6.19 -30.30
C GLY A 293 -5.76 -7.12 -30.84
N ASP A 294 -6.59 -7.71 -29.98
CA ASP A 294 -7.75 -8.52 -30.35
C ASP A 294 -9.07 -7.72 -30.51
N GLY A 295 -9.01 -6.38 -30.39
CA GLY A 295 -10.11 -5.46 -30.56
C GLY A 295 -10.99 -5.26 -29.32
N ARG A 296 -10.71 -5.89 -28.18
CA ARG A 296 -11.45 -5.65 -26.93
C ARG A 296 -11.13 -4.27 -26.39
N GLU A 297 -12.17 -3.59 -25.88
CA GLU A 297 -12.03 -2.28 -25.28
C GLU A 297 -11.53 -2.38 -23.83
N VAL A 298 -10.72 -1.41 -23.40
CA VAL A 298 -10.26 -1.32 -22.01
C VAL A 298 -11.18 -0.41 -21.23
N ALA A 299 -11.91 -0.96 -20.27
CA ALA A 299 -12.79 -0.21 -19.38
C ALA A 299 -12.05 0.38 -18.17
N VAL A 300 -11.03 -0.33 -17.67
CA VAL A 300 -10.22 0.06 -16.53
C VAL A 300 -8.77 -0.25 -16.84
N SER A 301 -7.87 0.71 -16.61
CA SER A 301 -6.42 0.53 -16.61
C SER A 301 -5.94 0.46 -15.17
N TYR A 302 -5.59 -0.72 -14.66
CA TYR A 302 -5.09 -0.94 -13.31
C TYR A 302 -3.58 -1.08 -13.32
N LEU A 303 -2.89 -0.14 -12.68
CA LEU A 303 -1.43 -0.07 -12.68
C LEU A 303 -0.86 -0.83 -11.46
N ARG A 304 -0.26 -2.00 -11.70
CA ARG A 304 0.58 -2.74 -10.75
C ARG A 304 2.07 -2.56 -11.06
N ALA A 305 2.37 -1.85 -12.13
CA ALA A 305 3.67 -1.34 -12.55
C ALA A 305 3.56 0.15 -12.88
N GLY A 306 4.68 0.81 -13.19
CA GLY A 306 4.71 2.23 -13.54
C GLY A 306 4.94 3.15 -12.34
N TYR A 307 5.38 2.61 -11.20
CA TYR A 307 5.69 3.34 -9.97
C TYR A 307 7.19 3.55 -9.75
N SER A 308 8.02 2.96 -10.58
CA SER A 308 9.48 2.98 -10.50
C SER A 308 10.10 3.34 -11.85
N PRO A 309 11.26 4.02 -11.89
CA PRO A 309 12.01 4.24 -13.14
C PRO A 309 12.32 2.95 -13.90
N ALA A 310 12.49 1.82 -13.20
CA ALA A 310 12.78 0.51 -13.81
C ALA A 310 11.62 -0.02 -14.68
N ASP A 311 10.40 0.49 -14.48
CA ASP A 311 9.23 0.13 -15.27
C ASP A 311 9.21 0.81 -16.66
N TYR A 312 10.10 1.80 -16.88
CA TYR A 312 10.18 2.61 -18.10
C TYR A 312 11.58 2.45 -18.72
N LYS A 313 11.75 1.40 -19.52
CA LYS A 313 13.05 1.05 -20.13
C LYS A 313 13.41 1.97 -21.31
N GLY A 314 12.39 2.63 -21.90
CA GLY A 314 12.57 3.56 -23.03
C GLY A 314 11.36 4.46 -23.25
N ALA A 315 11.32 5.08 -24.43
CA ALA A 315 10.25 5.99 -24.83
C ALA A 315 8.89 5.26 -24.98
N GLU A 316 8.91 3.99 -25.38
CA GLU A 316 7.71 3.21 -25.67
C GLU A 316 6.84 3.01 -24.45
N GLU A 317 7.43 2.76 -23.28
CA GLU A 317 6.69 2.61 -22.03
C GLU A 317 6.06 3.94 -21.59
N TRP A 318 6.74 5.06 -21.83
CA TRP A 318 6.17 6.41 -21.57
C TRP A 318 5.02 6.73 -22.52
N GLU A 319 5.13 6.33 -23.80
CA GLU A 319 4.05 6.48 -24.79
C GLU A 319 2.85 5.61 -24.40
N ALA A 320 3.09 4.35 -23.99
CA ALA A 320 2.05 3.47 -23.45
C ALA A 320 1.36 4.09 -22.24
N ARG A 321 2.14 4.65 -21.29
CA ARG A 321 1.57 5.35 -20.14
C ARG A 321 0.68 6.52 -20.55
N LEU A 322 1.16 7.35 -21.46
CA LEU A 322 0.37 8.48 -21.97
C LEU A 322 -0.91 8.03 -22.67
N MET A 323 -0.83 6.95 -23.47
CA MET A 323 -1.98 6.34 -24.13
C MET A 323 -3.05 5.86 -23.13
N LEU A 324 -2.62 5.19 -22.07
CA LEU A 324 -3.50 4.76 -20.97
C LEU A 324 -4.21 5.97 -20.34
N GLU A 325 -3.45 7.03 -20.03
CA GLU A 325 -3.97 8.23 -19.38
C GLU A 325 -4.95 9.02 -20.26
N GLN A 326 -4.70 9.08 -21.57
CA GLN A 326 -5.54 9.80 -22.54
C GLN A 326 -6.79 9.01 -22.95
N SER A 327 -6.92 7.76 -22.53
CA SER A 327 -8.05 6.91 -22.87
C SER A 327 -9.33 7.23 -22.08
N GLU A 328 -10.47 6.77 -22.59
CA GLU A 328 -11.76 6.81 -21.89
C GLU A 328 -11.91 5.78 -20.75
N ALA A 329 -10.92 4.89 -20.58
CA ALA A 329 -10.88 3.94 -19.46
C ALA A 329 -10.82 4.67 -18.12
N PHE A 330 -11.35 4.06 -17.06
CA PHE A 330 -11.05 4.47 -15.69
C PHE A 330 -9.60 4.10 -15.34
N LYS A 331 -8.85 5.03 -14.74
CA LYS A 331 -7.46 4.79 -14.33
C LYS A 331 -7.40 4.41 -12.86
N CYS A 332 -6.62 3.38 -12.54
CA CYS A 332 -6.38 2.91 -11.18
C CYS A 332 -4.86 2.72 -10.95
N PRO A 333 -4.17 3.78 -10.50
CA PRO A 333 -4.62 5.16 -10.38
C PRO A 333 -4.46 5.94 -11.70
N SER A 334 -5.01 7.17 -11.75
CA SER A 334 -4.59 8.17 -12.72
C SER A 334 -3.22 8.75 -12.36
N ILE A 335 -2.59 9.39 -13.33
CA ILE A 335 -1.30 10.09 -13.13
C ILE A 335 -1.40 11.15 -12.01
N ALA A 336 -2.53 11.86 -11.89
CA ALA A 336 -2.75 12.82 -10.82
C ALA A 336 -2.74 12.14 -9.44
N TYR A 337 -3.42 11.00 -9.29
CA TYR A 337 -3.44 10.25 -8.04
C TYR A 337 -2.07 9.67 -7.69
N GLN A 338 -1.32 9.17 -8.69
CA GLN A 338 0.05 8.72 -8.48
C GLN A 338 0.94 9.86 -7.95
N LEU A 339 0.85 11.05 -8.54
CA LEU A 339 1.60 12.22 -8.09
C LEU A 339 1.24 12.62 -6.65
N VAL A 340 -0.07 12.55 -6.29
CA VAL A 340 -0.52 12.85 -4.92
C VAL A 340 0.03 11.87 -3.89
N GLY A 341 0.31 10.63 -4.24
CA GLY A 341 0.96 9.64 -3.37
C GLY A 341 2.44 9.90 -3.11
N SER A 342 3.07 10.86 -3.80
CA SER A 342 4.49 11.14 -3.62
C SER A 342 4.83 11.62 -2.20
N LYS A 343 6.03 11.25 -1.73
CA LYS A 343 6.49 11.60 -0.38
C LYS A 343 6.56 13.11 -0.15
N LYS A 344 6.83 13.88 -1.21
CA LYS A 344 6.87 15.35 -1.15
C LYS A 344 5.49 15.94 -0.87
N ILE A 345 4.44 15.41 -1.48
CA ILE A 345 3.06 15.85 -1.20
C ILE A 345 2.65 15.45 0.23
N GLN A 346 3.03 14.27 0.71
CA GLN A 346 2.79 13.88 2.10
C GLN A 346 3.48 14.84 3.08
N GLN A 347 4.72 15.25 2.79
CA GLN A 347 5.44 16.26 3.58
C GLN A 347 4.74 17.62 3.55
N TYR A 348 4.32 18.10 2.39
CA TYR A 348 3.57 19.34 2.26
C TYR A 348 2.27 19.31 3.07
N LEU A 349 1.52 18.22 3.03
CA LEU A 349 0.28 18.07 3.80
C LEU A 349 0.51 18.08 5.33
N ALA A 350 1.71 17.75 5.78
CA ALA A 350 2.08 17.83 7.21
C ALA A 350 2.35 19.27 7.66
N GLU A 351 2.59 20.22 6.74
CA GLU A 351 2.78 21.63 7.07
C GLU A 351 1.51 22.27 7.65
N GLU A 352 1.68 23.31 8.43
CA GLU A 352 0.58 24.03 9.05
C GLU A 352 -0.33 24.68 7.99
N GLY A 353 -1.62 24.38 8.02
CA GLY A 353 -2.62 24.94 7.11
C GLY A 353 -2.72 24.24 5.75
N ALA A 354 -1.73 23.44 5.35
CA ALA A 354 -1.73 22.78 4.05
C ALA A 354 -2.85 21.73 3.91
N LEU A 355 -3.00 20.86 4.90
CA LEU A 355 -4.09 19.88 4.93
C LEU A 355 -5.47 20.56 4.94
N GLU A 356 -5.60 21.63 5.72
CA GLU A 356 -6.84 22.38 5.89
C GLU A 356 -7.26 23.14 4.63
N ARG A 357 -6.34 23.42 3.71
CA ARG A 357 -6.63 23.97 2.37
C ARG A 357 -7.56 23.04 1.59
N PHE A 358 -7.37 21.72 1.70
CA PHE A 358 -8.14 20.71 0.97
C PHE A 358 -9.31 20.15 1.78
N MET A 359 -9.14 19.96 3.09
CA MET A 359 -10.14 19.31 3.94
C MET A 359 -11.03 20.29 4.70
N GLY A 360 -10.66 21.58 4.73
CA GLY A 360 -11.28 22.55 5.62
C GLY A 360 -10.82 22.37 7.06
N LYS A 361 -11.23 23.31 7.93
CA LYS A 361 -10.97 23.24 9.39
C LYS A 361 -12.13 22.48 10.04
N GLY A 362 -11.86 21.30 10.61
CA GLY A 362 -12.89 20.47 11.24
C GLY A 362 -12.32 19.18 11.83
N GLU A 363 -13.21 18.29 12.29
CA GLU A 363 -12.80 17.04 12.94
C GLU A 363 -12.10 16.09 11.96
N GLU A 364 -12.46 16.07 10.69
CA GLU A 364 -11.81 15.23 9.69
C GLU A 364 -10.34 15.60 9.50
N SER A 365 -10.05 16.90 9.29
CA SER A 365 -8.66 17.37 9.17
C SER A 365 -7.88 17.18 10.47
N ALA A 366 -8.51 17.40 11.63
CA ALA A 366 -7.90 17.16 12.93
C ALA A 366 -7.56 15.67 13.12
N SER A 367 -8.45 14.77 12.68
CA SER A 367 -8.23 13.32 12.77
C SER A 367 -7.09 12.85 11.87
N LEU A 368 -7.02 13.35 10.64
CA LEU A 368 -5.89 13.09 9.74
C LEU A 368 -4.56 13.59 10.33
N ARG A 369 -4.53 14.80 10.90
CA ARG A 369 -3.31 15.33 11.52
C ARG A 369 -2.82 14.48 12.69
N ARG A 370 -3.72 13.91 13.48
CA ARG A 370 -3.34 13.06 14.62
C ARG A 370 -2.55 11.82 14.25
N CYS A 371 -2.68 11.32 13.02
CA CYS A 371 -1.91 10.16 12.57
C CYS A 371 -0.60 10.55 11.85
N PHE A 372 -0.36 11.81 11.52
CA PHE A 372 0.86 12.21 10.84
C PHE A 372 2.07 12.12 11.79
N ALA A 373 3.13 11.48 11.34
CA ALA A 373 4.45 11.69 11.89
C ALA A 373 4.97 13.06 11.44
N SER A 374 5.95 13.63 12.13
CA SER A 374 6.57 14.89 11.70
C SER A 374 7.37 14.68 10.42
N LEU A 375 7.18 15.58 9.45
CA LEU A 375 7.81 15.56 8.14
C LEU A 375 8.36 16.95 7.81
N TRP A 376 9.56 17.01 7.25
CA TRP A 376 10.23 18.26 6.89
C TRP A 376 10.76 18.18 5.46
N GLY A 377 10.55 19.25 4.69
CA GLY A 377 11.18 19.45 3.38
C GLY A 377 12.63 19.93 3.54
N LEU A 378 13.47 19.60 2.57
CA LEU A 378 14.88 19.95 2.54
C LEU A 378 15.25 20.83 1.35
N GLU A 379 14.27 21.50 0.76
CA GLU A 379 14.46 22.42 -0.39
C GLU A 379 15.03 23.79 -0.01
N ASP A 380 14.81 24.23 1.24
CA ASP A 380 15.34 25.49 1.75
C ASP A 380 16.20 25.25 3.00
N LEU A 381 17.47 24.95 2.78
CA LEU A 381 18.46 24.77 3.84
C LEU A 381 18.81 26.09 4.56
N GLY A 382 18.37 27.23 4.03
CA GLY A 382 18.54 28.55 4.66
C GLY A 382 17.47 28.88 5.71
N ASP A 383 16.33 28.19 5.67
CA ASP A 383 15.27 28.38 6.65
C ASP A 383 15.74 27.97 8.08
N PRO A 384 15.58 28.83 9.10
CA PRO A 384 16.05 28.53 10.45
C PRO A 384 15.45 27.25 11.06
N LYS A 385 14.18 26.93 10.78
CA LYS A 385 13.53 25.73 11.30
C LYS A 385 14.07 24.46 10.64
N THR A 386 14.25 24.51 9.32
CA THR A 386 14.87 23.40 8.55
C THR A 386 16.28 23.15 9.05
N LYS A 387 17.08 24.21 9.26
CA LYS A 387 18.43 24.09 9.79
C LYS A 387 18.47 23.49 11.20
N GLU A 388 17.59 23.93 12.10
CA GLU A 388 17.49 23.40 13.45
C GLU A 388 17.20 21.90 13.45
N VAL A 389 16.25 21.45 12.61
CA VAL A 389 15.88 20.04 12.48
C VAL A 389 17.04 19.23 11.90
N ILE A 390 17.72 19.72 10.87
CA ILE A 390 18.89 19.05 10.29
C ILE A 390 20.02 18.90 11.33
N ASP A 391 20.32 19.98 12.08
CA ASP A 391 21.34 19.95 13.13
C ASP A 391 20.97 18.98 14.25
N HIS A 392 19.68 18.86 14.56
CA HIS A 392 19.19 17.86 15.53
C HIS A 392 19.31 16.44 14.96
N ALA A 393 18.95 16.22 13.69
CA ALA A 393 19.02 14.92 13.03
C ALA A 393 20.46 14.41 12.90
N LYS A 394 21.44 15.29 12.59
CA LYS A 394 22.86 14.94 12.60
C LYS A 394 23.36 14.45 13.95
N LYS A 395 22.85 15.03 15.04
CA LYS A 395 23.22 14.63 16.43
C LYS A 395 22.48 13.37 16.88
N ASN A 396 21.28 13.14 16.36
CA ASN A 396 20.37 12.07 16.79
C ASN A 396 19.81 11.30 15.58
N PRO A 397 20.66 10.71 14.71
CA PRO A 397 20.20 10.13 13.45
C PRO A 397 19.21 8.97 13.65
N HIS A 398 19.30 8.27 14.78
CA HIS A 398 18.39 7.17 15.15
C HIS A 398 16.94 7.60 15.37
N LEU A 399 16.65 8.90 15.48
CA LEU A 399 15.28 9.45 15.61
C LEU A 399 14.65 9.86 14.29
N TYR A 400 15.37 9.72 13.18
CA TYR A 400 14.94 10.19 11.87
C TYR A 400 15.11 9.13 10.79
N VAL A 401 14.43 9.36 9.67
CA VAL A 401 14.62 8.64 8.41
C VAL A 401 14.61 9.64 7.26
N LEU A 402 15.54 9.49 6.32
CA LEU A 402 15.61 10.29 5.10
C LEU A 402 15.05 9.48 3.93
N LYS A 403 13.99 9.98 3.30
CA LYS A 403 13.24 9.26 2.26
C LYS A 403 13.38 9.97 0.91
N PRO A 404 13.86 9.30 -0.16
CA PRO A 404 13.84 9.83 -1.52
C PRO A 404 12.43 9.75 -2.13
N GLN A 405 12.23 10.37 -3.30
CA GLN A 405 11.01 10.25 -4.10
C GLN A 405 10.99 8.89 -4.83
N ARG A 406 10.88 7.81 -4.06
CA ARG A 406 10.81 6.43 -4.57
C ARG A 406 9.80 5.65 -3.75
N GLU A 407 9.05 4.79 -4.42
CA GLU A 407 8.19 3.83 -3.75
C GLU A 407 9.00 2.62 -3.26
N GLY A 408 8.52 2.01 -2.18
CA GLY A 408 9.20 0.88 -1.52
C GLY A 408 10.26 1.31 -0.49
N GLY A 409 10.32 0.61 0.64
CA GLY A 409 11.14 0.97 1.80
C GLY A 409 12.65 0.77 1.66
N GLY A 410 13.11 0.10 0.60
CA GLY A 410 14.54 -0.24 0.42
C GLY A 410 15.46 0.92 0.06
N ASN A 411 14.91 2.12 -0.19
CA ASN A 411 15.67 3.30 -0.59
C ASN A 411 15.84 4.33 0.53
N ASN A 412 15.29 4.06 1.70
CA ASN A 412 15.37 4.97 2.84
C ASN A 412 16.76 4.92 3.48
N LEU A 413 17.26 6.07 3.94
CA LEU A 413 18.53 6.17 4.67
C LEU A 413 18.25 6.30 6.17
N TYR A 414 19.01 5.54 6.96
CA TYR A 414 18.87 5.44 8.41
C TYR A 414 20.19 5.67 9.11
N ASP A 415 20.14 6.04 10.36
CA ASP A 415 21.26 6.10 11.29
C ASP A 415 22.50 6.78 10.67
N GLU A 416 23.60 6.07 10.45
CA GLU A 416 24.85 6.65 9.92
C GLU A 416 24.71 7.11 8.46
N GLU A 417 24.01 6.35 7.60
CA GLU A 417 23.78 6.73 6.20
C GLU A 417 23.00 8.04 6.10
N LEU A 418 22.01 8.24 7.00
CA LEU A 418 21.27 9.50 7.09
C LEU A 418 22.20 10.65 7.49
N ARG A 419 23.06 10.45 8.49
CA ARG A 419 23.99 11.48 8.94
C ARG A 419 24.96 11.88 7.84
N GLU A 420 25.58 10.91 7.17
CA GLU A 420 26.50 11.13 6.06
C GLU A 420 25.83 11.91 4.92
N ALA A 421 24.58 11.57 4.57
CA ALA A 421 23.83 12.29 3.56
C ALA A 421 23.53 13.75 3.94
N LEU A 422 23.20 14.01 5.23
CA LEU A 422 22.94 15.36 5.73
C LEU A 422 24.23 16.20 5.90
N GLU A 423 25.40 15.60 6.07
CA GLU A 423 26.70 16.26 6.16
C GLU A 423 27.36 16.49 4.79
N GLY A 424 26.91 15.74 3.78
CA GLY A 424 27.42 15.84 2.41
C GLY A 424 27.03 17.14 1.70
N GLU A 425 27.67 17.37 0.55
CA GLU A 425 27.40 18.53 -0.33
C GLU A 425 26.29 18.26 -1.36
N GLY A 426 25.61 17.11 -1.25
CA GLY A 426 24.54 16.71 -2.18
C GLY A 426 23.29 17.58 -2.06
N ASP A 427 22.57 17.75 -3.18
CA ASP A 427 21.26 18.41 -3.16
C ASP A 427 20.21 17.47 -2.57
N LEU A 428 19.63 17.87 -1.43
CA LEU A 428 18.62 17.11 -0.70
C LEU A 428 17.19 17.55 -0.99
N SER A 429 16.95 18.46 -1.93
CA SER A 429 15.63 19.03 -2.21
C SER A 429 14.60 18.00 -2.71
N ALA A 430 15.06 16.86 -3.24
CA ALA A 430 14.19 15.73 -3.61
C ALA A 430 13.90 14.77 -2.43
N TYR A 431 14.57 14.95 -1.30
CA TYR A 431 14.34 14.13 -0.11
C TYR A 431 13.36 14.79 0.85
N ILE A 432 12.76 13.97 1.71
CA ILE A 432 12.06 14.42 2.90
C ILE A 432 12.72 13.83 4.13
N LEU A 433 12.85 14.61 5.19
CA LEU A 433 13.23 14.14 6.51
C LEU A 433 11.97 13.83 7.29
N MET A 434 11.91 12.65 7.89
CA MET A 434 10.75 12.19 8.65
C MET A 434 11.16 11.74 10.05
N GLN A 435 10.36 12.04 11.05
CA GLN A 435 10.45 11.43 12.36
C GLN A 435 10.40 9.90 12.23
N ARG A 436 11.38 9.21 12.82
CA ARG A 436 11.35 7.75 12.86
C ARG A 436 10.28 7.29 13.85
N ILE A 437 9.36 6.48 13.40
CA ILE A 437 8.36 5.84 14.24
C ILE A 437 9.06 4.68 14.96
N VAL A 438 9.22 4.79 16.27
CA VAL A 438 9.88 3.77 17.08
C VAL A 438 8.83 2.78 17.57
N SER A 439 8.66 1.69 16.82
CA SER A 439 7.66 0.67 17.14
C SER A 439 8.16 -0.33 18.18
N PRO A 440 7.26 -0.88 19.02
CA PRO A 440 7.58 -1.98 19.90
C PRO A 440 7.94 -3.22 19.10
N MET A 441 9.02 -3.89 19.49
CA MET A 441 9.38 -5.19 18.94
C MET A 441 8.63 -6.31 19.66
N HIS A 442 8.23 -7.32 18.89
CA HIS A 442 7.51 -8.50 19.40
C HIS A 442 8.22 -9.76 18.96
N LYS A 443 8.31 -10.75 19.86
CA LYS A 443 8.72 -12.10 19.48
C LYS A 443 7.64 -12.75 18.65
N SER A 444 8.00 -13.27 17.48
CA SER A 444 7.08 -13.98 16.60
C SER A 444 7.76 -15.16 15.91
N TYR A 445 6.99 -16.21 15.66
CA TYR A 445 7.42 -17.33 14.84
C TYR A 445 7.12 -17.02 13.38
N LEU A 446 8.17 -16.75 12.60
CA LEU A 446 8.08 -16.48 11.17
C LEU A 446 8.34 -17.75 10.37
N LEU A 447 7.43 -18.06 9.45
CA LEU A 447 7.61 -19.12 8.46
C LEU A 447 8.18 -18.52 7.18
N ARG A 448 9.38 -18.91 6.78
CA ARG A 448 10.04 -18.47 5.56
C ARG A 448 10.77 -19.64 4.91
N LYS A 449 10.54 -19.87 3.61
CA LYS A 449 11.16 -20.97 2.84
C LYS A 449 10.99 -22.34 3.53
N GLY A 450 9.84 -22.59 4.14
CA GLY A 450 9.57 -23.84 4.85
C GLY A 450 10.23 -23.98 6.23
N GLU A 451 11.00 -22.99 6.68
CA GLU A 451 11.61 -22.96 8.00
C GLU A 451 10.88 -21.99 8.93
N CYS A 452 10.80 -22.37 10.21
CA CYS A 452 10.17 -21.57 11.25
C CYS A 452 11.24 -20.98 12.16
N VAL A 453 11.31 -19.64 12.21
CA VAL A 453 12.30 -18.90 13.00
C VAL A 453 11.59 -18.05 14.05
N ASN A 454 12.02 -18.15 15.30
CA ASN A 454 11.60 -17.22 16.35
C ASN A 454 12.47 -15.97 16.28
N ALA A 455 11.87 -14.84 15.98
CA ALA A 455 12.58 -13.58 15.76
C ALA A 455 11.88 -12.39 16.41
N ASP A 456 12.65 -11.34 16.68
CA ASP A 456 12.09 -10.02 16.99
C ASP A 456 11.53 -9.40 15.71
N THR A 457 10.28 -8.99 15.76
CA THR A 457 9.53 -8.48 14.62
C THR A 457 8.95 -7.11 14.91
N LEU A 458 8.86 -6.30 13.88
CA LEU A 458 8.04 -5.08 13.82
C LEU A 458 6.80 -5.36 13.00
N SER A 459 5.73 -4.65 13.28
CA SER A 459 4.47 -4.78 12.53
C SER A 459 4.06 -3.45 11.93
N GLU A 460 3.59 -3.50 10.71
CA GLU A 460 3.01 -2.40 9.96
C GLU A 460 1.57 -2.74 9.59
N LEU A 461 0.66 -1.81 9.83
CA LEU A 461 -0.78 -1.95 9.59
C LEU A 461 -1.18 -1.16 8.34
N GLY A 462 -1.62 -1.84 7.28
CA GLY A 462 -2.13 -1.18 6.07
C GLY A 462 -3.65 -1.10 6.06
N ILE A 463 -4.20 0.07 5.80
CA ILE A 463 -5.64 0.31 5.66
C ILE A 463 -5.93 0.70 4.21
N TYR A 464 -6.77 -0.10 3.55
CA TYR A 464 -7.17 0.17 2.18
C TYR A 464 -8.37 1.13 2.11
N GLY A 465 -8.30 2.05 1.16
CA GLY A 465 -9.42 2.88 0.72
C GLY A 465 -9.70 2.63 -0.76
N VAL A 466 -10.91 2.15 -1.09
CA VAL A 466 -11.30 1.85 -2.46
C VAL A 466 -12.49 2.71 -2.86
N TYR A 467 -12.37 3.45 -3.96
CA TYR A 467 -13.46 4.29 -4.45
C TYR A 467 -13.40 4.55 -5.95
N LEU A 468 -14.54 4.85 -6.53
CA LEU A 468 -14.72 5.20 -7.93
C LEU A 468 -15.29 6.62 -8.04
N CYS A 469 -14.59 7.48 -8.76
CA CYS A 469 -14.98 8.86 -9.04
C CYS A 469 -14.99 9.13 -10.54
N ASP A 470 -16.11 9.59 -11.07
CA ASP A 470 -16.28 9.99 -12.46
C ASP A 470 -16.60 11.48 -12.54
N ASN A 471 -15.64 12.29 -12.99
CA ASN A 471 -15.78 13.74 -13.12
C ASN A 471 -16.30 14.45 -11.84
N GLY A 472 -15.81 14.02 -10.68
CA GLY A 472 -16.21 14.56 -9.37
C GLY A 472 -17.49 13.94 -8.80
N ARG A 473 -18.13 13.01 -9.53
CA ARG A 473 -19.25 12.22 -9.03
C ARG A 473 -18.73 10.95 -8.38
N TRP A 474 -18.95 10.79 -7.09
CA TRP A 474 -18.68 9.55 -6.37
C TRP A 474 -19.67 8.48 -6.81
N VAL A 475 -19.18 7.42 -7.45
CA VAL A 475 -20.02 6.34 -8.01
C VAL A 475 -20.14 5.18 -7.04
N ASN A 476 -19.03 4.82 -6.43
CA ASN A 476 -18.96 3.78 -5.41
C ASN A 476 -17.93 4.20 -4.37
N GLU A 477 -18.39 4.31 -3.14
CA GLU A 477 -17.53 4.58 -1.99
C GLU A 477 -17.65 3.38 -1.05
N ARG A 478 -16.63 2.54 -1.07
CA ARG A 478 -16.43 1.52 -0.05
C ARG A 478 -15.09 1.78 0.59
N SER A 479 -15.11 2.29 1.80
CA SER A 479 -13.92 2.23 2.63
C SER A 479 -13.70 0.76 3.00
N SER A 480 -12.85 0.08 2.24
CA SER A 480 -12.41 -1.23 2.67
C SER A 480 -11.50 -1.04 3.87
N ARG A 481 -11.85 -1.70 4.93
CA ARG A 481 -11.40 -1.44 6.28
C ARG A 481 -10.43 -2.52 6.73
N ILE A 482 -9.40 -2.84 5.92
CA ILE A 482 -8.52 -3.95 6.24
C ILE A 482 -7.20 -3.53 6.81
N SER A 483 -6.86 -4.26 7.84
CA SER A 483 -5.56 -4.31 8.45
C SER A 483 -4.72 -5.41 7.80
N TYR A 484 -3.62 -5.02 7.20
CA TYR A 484 -2.50 -5.87 6.87
C TYR A 484 -1.40 -5.64 7.92
N ILE A 485 -0.92 -6.70 8.52
CA ILE A 485 0.24 -6.64 9.42
C ILE A 485 1.40 -7.27 8.65
N LYS A 486 2.37 -6.46 8.31
CA LYS A 486 3.58 -6.84 7.58
C LYS A 486 4.67 -7.26 8.54
#